data_e813c92885e8601ed6d3d1eabf40ce2c
#
_entry.id   e813c92885e8601ed6d3d1eabf40ce2c
#
_cell.length_a   1.000
_cell.length_b   1.000
_cell.length_c   1.000
_cell.angle_alpha   90.00
_cell.angle_beta   90.00
_cell.angle_gamma   90.00
#
_symmetry.space_group_name_H-M   'P 1'
#
loop_
_entity.id
_entity.type
_entity.pdbx_description
1 polymer ?
#
loop_
_entity_poly.entity_id
_entity_poly.type
_entity_poly.pdbx_seq_one_letter_code
_entity_poly.pdbx_strand_id
1 'polypeptide(L)'
;MSADGNWKITISTPMGPQEMTVAIATQGDSFTGKAQSPMGDMDFSGKAAGDNLTWSADITKPMPLTLEFDANVDGDKMTGTVKLGAFGNAPLNGTRI
;
A
#
# COMPACT_ATOMS: atom_id res chain seq x y z
N MET A 1 9.51 15.18 -3.34
CA MET A 1 8.48 15.28 -2.30
C MET A 1 8.32 13.93 -1.64
N SER A 2 8.05 13.93 -0.36
CA SER A 2 7.94 12.69 0.38
C SER A 2 6.50 12.19 0.36
N ALA A 3 6.34 10.90 0.62
CA ALA A 3 5.02 10.28 0.76
C ALA A 3 4.49 10.40 2.19
N ASP A 4 5.15 11.20 3.03
CA ASP A 4 4.71 11.37 4.42
C ASP A 4 3.28 11.88 4.50
N GLY A 5 2.52 11.34 5.42
CA GLY A 5 1.17 11.77 5.67
C GLY A 5 0.18 10.63 5.68
N ASN A 6 -1.08 10.99 5.66
CA ASN A 6 -2.17 10.02 5.65
C ASN A 6 -2.73 9.88 4.24
N TRP A 7 -3.00 8.65 3.87
CA TRP A 7 -3.48 8.33 2.53
C TRP A 7 -4.70 7.42 2.63
N LYS A 8 -5.66 7.65 1.75
CA LYS A 8 -6.76 6.72 1.55
C LYS A 8 -6.45 5.92 0.29
N ILE A 9 -6.25 4.63 0.46
CA ILE A 9 -5.82 3.76 -0.63
C ILE A 9 -6.96 2.80 -0.97
N THR A 10 -7.22 2.66 -2.25
CA THR A 10 -8.22 1.74 -2.78
C THR A 10 -7.53 0.72 -3.67
N ILE A 11 -7.75 -0.55 -3.40
CA ILE A 11 -7.22 -1.65 -4.21
C ILE A 11 -8.41 -2.37 -4.84
N SER A 12 -8.40 -2.47 -6.17
CA SER A 12 -9.45 -3.18 -6.89
C SER A 12 -9.11 -4.66 -6.94
N THR A 13 -9.83 -5.46 -6.17
CA THR A 13 -9.60 -6.90 -6.12
C THR A 13 -10.74 -7.64 -6.82
N PRO A 14 -10.56 -8.93 -7.16
CA PRO A 14 -11.66 -9.73 -7.71
C PRO A 14 -12.87 -9.82 -6.79
N MET A 15 -12.68 -9.58 -5.50
CA MET A 15 -13.75 -9.59 -4.52
C MET A 15 -14.40 -8.23 -4.33
N GLY A 16 -14.00 -7.24 -5.14
CA GLY A 16 -14.49 -5.88 -5.05
C GLY A 16 -13.42 -4.92 -4.54
N PRO A 17 -13.71 -3.61 -4.56
CA PRO A 17 -12.74 -2.62 -4.10
C PRO A 17 -12.54 -2.71 -2.59
N GLN A 18 -11.29 -2.63 -2.16
CA GLN A 18 -10.90 -2.61 -0.75
C GLN A 18 -10.29 -1.26 -0.42
N GLU A 19 -10.83 -0.58 0.56
CA GLU A 19 -10.33 0.71 0.98
C GLU A 19 -9.62 0.59 2.33
N MET A 20 -8.53 1.34 2.47
CA MET A 20 -7.80 1.41 3.73
C MET A 20 -7.20 2.79 3.89
N THR A 21 -6.99 3.18 5.14
CA THR A 21 -6.28 4.40 5.48
C THR A 21 -4.88 4.03 5.93
N VAL A 22 -3.89 4.72 5.37
CA VAL A 22 -2.49 4.41 5.64
C VAL A 22 -1.78 5.68 6.08
N ALA A 23 -1.02 5.58 7.16
CA ALA A 23 -0.13 6.64 7.61
C ALA A 23 1.29 6.24 7.23
N ILE A 24 1.98 7.10 6.50
CA ILE A 24 3.32 6.84 6.00
C ILE A 24 4.32 7.83 6.59
N ALA A 25 5.45 7.31 7.04
CA ALA A 25 6.57 8.10 7.52
C ALA A 25 7.84 7.64 6.80
N THR A 26 8.47 8.51 6.03
CA THR A 26 9.67 8.18 5.28
C THR A 26 10.92 8.53 6.09
N GLN A 27 11.97 7.72 5.93
CA GLN A 27 13.26 7.93 6.58
C GLN A 27 14.36 7.55 5.58
N GLY A 28 14.88 8.54 4.86
CA GLY A 28 15.89 8.28 3.86
C GLY A 28 15.38 7.37 2.75
N ASP A 29 16.00 6.21 2.59
CA ASP A 29 15.66 5.26 1.55
C ASP A 29 14.60 4.24 1.98
N SER A 30 14.03 4.42 3.17
CA SER A 30 13.02 3.50 3.68
C SER A 30 11.83 4.27 4.23
N PHE A 31 10.75 3.55 4.47
CA PHE A 31 9.57 4.14 5.10
C PHE A 31 8.90 3.10 6.00
N THR A 32 8.12 3.61 6.94
CA THR A 32 7.23 2.79 7.75
C THR A 32 5.82 3.27 7.52
N GLY A 33 4.87 2.37 7.64
CA GLY A 33 3.47 2.70 7.47
C GLY A 33 2.59 1.94 8.44
N LYS A 34 1.42 2.51 8.69
CA LYS A 34 0.41 1.88 9.51
C LYS A 34 -0.90 1.93 8.74
N ALA A 35 -1.44 0.75 8.43
CA ALA A 35 -2.68 0.62 7.70
C ALA A 35 -3.81 0.38 8.68
N GLN A 36 -4.91 1.11 8.50
CA GLN A 36 -6.13 0.93 9.27
C GLN A 36 -7.22 0.47 8.34
N SER A 37 -7.80 -0.68 8.63
CA SER A 37 -8.86 -1.26 7.84
C SER A 37 -9.95 -1.82 8.75
N PRO A 38 -11.13 -2.14 8.19
CA PRO A 38 -12.19 -2.78 8.98
C PRO A 38 -11.77 -4.11 9.60
N MET A 39 -10.72 -4.74 9.07
CA MET A 39 -10.23 -6.01 9.57
C MET A 39 -9.15 -5.85 10.64
N GLY A 40 -8.79 -4.60 11.01
CA GLY A 40 -7.79 -4.33 12.02
C GLY A 40 -6.65 -3.49 11.49
N ASP A 41 -5.73 -3.14 12.39
CA ASP A 41 -4.57 -2.33 12.06
C ASP A 41 -3.38 -3.23 11.72
N MET A 42 -2.55 -2.76 10.80
CA MET A 42 -1.37 -3.50 10.36
C MET A 42 -0.22 -2.53 10.16
N ASP A 43 0.96 -2.90 10.65
CA ASP A 43 2.17 -2.13 10.42
C ASP A 43 2.93 -2.75 9.25
N PHE A 44 3.56 -1.90 8.45
CA PHE A 44 4.38 -2.38 7.36
C PHE A 44 5.55 -1.42 7.14
N SER A 45 6.56 -1.89 6.44
CA SER A 45 7.71 -1.09 6.10
C SER A 45 8.22 -1.51 4.72
N GLY A 46 8.93 -0.61 4.07
CA GLY A 46 9.43 -0.87 2.75
C GLY A 46 10.52 0.11 2.35
N LYS A 47 10.74 0.22 1.05
CA LYS A 47 11.76 1.09 0.49
C LYS A 47 11.12 2.26 -0.23
N ALA A 48 11.74 3.42 -0.10
CA ALA A 48 11.34 4.64 -0.77
C ALA A 48 12.48 5.07 -1.68
N ALA A 49 12.22 5.13 -2.97
CA ALA A 49 13.20 5.57 -3.95
C ALA A 49 12.59 6.76 -4.71
N GLY A 50 12.90 7.97 -4.26
CA GLY A 50 12.25 9.16 -4.81
C GLY A 50 10.75 9.11 -4.53
N ASP A 51 9.96 9.12 -5.60
CA ASP A 51 8.50 9.07 -5.48
C ASP A 51 7.95 7.64 -5.56
N ASN A 52 8.82 6.65 -5.62
CA ASN A 52 8.41 5.25 -5.72
C ASN A 52 8.51 4.57 -4.36
N LEU A 53 7.43 3.90 -3.97
CA LEU A 53 7.35 3.14 -2.73
C LEU A 53 7.15 1.68 -3.08
N THR A 54 7.94 0.80 -2.46
CA THR A 54 7.78 -0.64 -2.63
C THR A 54 7.77 -1.30 -1.26
N TRP A 55 6.82 -2.20 -1.06
CA TRP A 55 6.74 -2.96 0.18
C TRP A 55 6.03 -4.28 -0.05
N SER A 56 6.12 -5.16 0.93
CA SER A 56 5.41 -6.41 0.89
C SER A 56 4.70 -6.65 2.22
N ALA A 57 3.62 -7.42 2.16
CA ALA A 57 2.85 -7.77 3.35
C ALA A 57 2.42 -9.22 3.24
N ASP A 58 2.55 -9.95 4.34
CA ASP A 58 2.09 -11.33 4.43
C ASP A 58 0.73 -11.35 5.08
N ILE A 59 -0.25 -11.95 4.42
CA ILE A 59 -1.56 -12.17 5.01
C ILE A 59 -1.77 -13.66 5.23
N THR A 60 -2.55 -13.99 6.25
CA THR A 60 -2.80 -15.39 6.62
C THR A 60 -4.24 -15.81 6.37
N LYS A 61 -5.14 -14.86 6.17
CA LYS A 61 -6.56 -15.13 5.95
C LYS A 61 -7.05 -14.44 4.70
N PRO A 62 -7.87 -15.08 3.88
CA PRO A 62 -8.43 -16.44 4.04
C PRO A 62 -7.42 -17.54 3.80
N MET A 63 -6.28 -17.23 3.19
CA MET A 63 -5.21 -18.17 2.95
C MET A 63 -3.87 -17.44 3.02
N PRO A 64 -2.77 -18.14 3.30
CA PRO A 64 -1.44 -17.50 3.31
C PRO A 64 -1.12 -16.94 1.93
N LEU A 65 -0.75 -15.65 1.91
CA LEU A 65 -0.47 -14.95 0.66
C LEU A 65 0.49 -13.81 0.94
N THR A 66 1.49 -13.66 0.11
CA THR A 66 2.38 -12.51 0.15
C THR A 66 1.93 -11.51 -0.89
N LEU A 67 1.63 -10.30 -0.45
CA LEU A 67 1.27 -9.19 -1.32
C LEU A 67 2.49 -8.33 -1.55
N GLU A 68 2.77 -8.01 -2.80
CA GLU A 68 3.86 -7.10 -3.15
C GLU A 68 3.25 -5.83 -3.72
N PHE A 69 3.64 -4.70 -3.15
CA PHE A 69 3.10 -3.39 -3.50
C PHE A 69 4.16 -2.57 -4.20
N ASP A 70 3.77 -1.89 -5.26
CA ASP A 70 4.63 -0.94 -5.96
C ASP A 70 3.77 0.27 -6.27
N ALA A 71 4.09 1.40 -5.65
CA ALA A 71 3.29 2.60 -5.77
C ALA A 71 4.16 3.79 -6.12
N ASN A 72 3.59 4.70 -6.92
CA ASN A 72 4.24 5.95 -7.26
C ASN A 72 3.40 7.11 -6.72
N VAL A 73 4.07 8.09 -6.12
CA VAL A 73 3.43 9.26 -5.54
C VAL A 73 3.60 10.43 -6.50
N ASP A 74 2.50 11.10 -6.79
CA ASP A 74 2.49 12.29 -7.64
C ASP A 74 1.63 13.35 -6.94
N GLY A 75 2.28 14.22 -6.17
CA GLY A 75 1.56 15.22 -5.38
C GLY A 75 0.69 14.56 -4.33
N ASP A 76 -0.61 14.75 -4.46
CA ASP A 76 -1.59 14.19 -3.52
C ASP A 76 -2.22 12.89 -4.02
N LYS A 77 -1.64 12.31 -5.06
CA LYS A 77 -2.14 11.07 -5.63
C LYS A 77 -1.10 9.98 -5.58
N MET A 78 -1.55 8.76 -5.40
CA MET A 78 -0.71 7.58 -5.41
C MET A 78 -1.32 6.57 -6.37
N THR A 79 -0.50 6.03 -7.27
CA THR A 79 -0.95 4.99 -8.20
C THR A 79 0.07 3.87 -8.22
N GLY A 80 -0.40 2.67 -8.41
CA GLY A 80 0.51 1.53 -8.45
C GLY A 80 -0.20 0.23 -8.71
N THR A 81 0.49 -0.85 -8.36
CA THR A 81 0.03 -2.20 -8.60
C THR A 81 0.32 -3.04 -7.37
N VAL A 82 -0.60 -3.94 -7.07
CA VAL A 82 -0.44 -4.95 -6.02
C VAL A 82 -0.35 -6.30 -6.70
N LYS A 83 0.70 -7.05 -6.40
CA LYS A 83 0.81 -8.43 -6.87
C LYS A 83 0.17 -9.34 -5.85
N LEU A 84 -0.80 -10.11 -6.29
CA LEU A 84 -1.60 -10.98 -5.43
C LEU A 84 -1.18 -12.44 -5.54
N GLY A 85 0.08 -12.69 -5.84
CA GLY A 85 0.59 -14.05 -5.99
C GLY A 85 -0.04 -14.75 -7.19
N ALA A 86 -0.63 -15.91 -6.95
CA ALA A 86 -1.25 -16.69 -8.01
C ALA A 86 -2.51 -16.04 -8.58
N PHE A 87 -3.06 -15.02 -7.91
CA PHE A 87 -4.27 -14.34 -8.37
C PHE A 87 -4.00 -13.20 -9.33
N GLY A 88 -2.73 -12.95 -9.67
CA GLY A 88 -2.37 -11.90 -10.61
C GLY A 88 -2.13 -10.55 -9.94
N ASN A 89 -2.42 -9.48 -10.65
CA ASN A 89 -2.17 -8.11 -10.18
C ASN A 89 -3.47 -7.35 -10.05
N ALA A 90 -3.49 -6.39 -9.13
CA ALA A 90 -4.61 -5.48 -8.95
C ALA A 90 -4.11 -4.04 -8.96
N PRO A 91 -4.88 -3.10 -9.54
CA PRO A 91 -4.49 -1.70 -9.49
C PRO A 91 -4.68 -1.11 -8.09
N LEU A 92 -3.78 -0.21 -7.73
CA LEU A 92 -3.81 0.50 -6.47
C LEU A 92 -3.94 2.00 -6.76
N ASN A 93 -4.86 2.66 -6.09
CA ASN A 93 -5.03 4.11 -6.20
C ASN A 93 -5.15 4.69 -4.80
N GLY A 94 -4.53 5.83 -4.59
CA GLY A 94 -4.60 6.51 -3.32
C GLY A 94 -4.67 8.00 -3.46
N THR A 95 -5.23 8.64 -2.44
CA THR A 95 -5.26 10.09 -2.34
C THR A 95 -4.87 10.51 -0.94
N ARG A 96 -4.19 11.64 -0.85
CA ARG A 96 -3.80 12.20 0.44
C ARG A 96 -5.03 12.77 1.13
N ILE A 97 -5.14 12.48 2.40
CA ILE A 97 -6.27 12.98 3.21
C ILE A 97 -5.79 13.84 4.37
#